data_251f98d16534432eee4c15b10d257d49
#
_entry.id   251f98d16534432eee4c15b10d257d49
#
_cell.length_a   1.000
_cell.length_b   1.000
_cell.length_c   1.000
_cell.angle_alpha   90.00
_cell.angle_beta   90.00
_cell.angle_gamma   90.00
#
_symmetry.space_group_name_H-M   'P 1'
#
loop_
_entity.id
_entity.type
_entity.pdbx_description
1 polymer ?
#
loop_
_entity_poly.entity_id
_entity_poly.type
_entity_poly.pdbx_seq_one_letter_code
_entity_poly.pdbx_strand_id
1 'polypeptide(L)'
;MIDLWLVALLVRHMVERPIIAMIKQALQDVNSRIQQACSTNHRNPQEVTLLAVSKTFGPEAVREALACGQTRFGENYVQEALDKIEALKDARGQIEWHLIGPLQSNKTRVVAENFDWVQSVDRLKIADRLNEQRPAHLPPLNVLIQVNTSGEASKSGLSPEEALALAQAITALPRLKLRGLMALPAPEADEAAQKLAHHRLLALFDALNAQGLGLDTLSMGMSADLEAAIAEG
;
A
#
# COMPACT_ATOMS: atom_id res chain seq x y z
N MET A 1 -6.41 3.94 10.00
CA MET A 1 -6.82 3.01 8.92
C MET A 1 -5.57 2.30 8.48
N ILE A 2 -5.48 1.00 8.69
CA ILE A 2 -4.30 0.22 8.33
C ILE A 2 -4.60 -0.50 7.05
N ASP A 3 -3.85 -0.15 5.99
CA ASP A 3 -3.94 -0.83 4.72
C ASP A 3 -3.02 -2.05 4.73
N LEU A 4 -3.64 -3.21 4.66
CA LEU A 4 -2.97 -4.51 4.64
C LEU A 4 -2.69 -4.99 3.21
N TRP A 5 -1.47 -5.44 2.99
CA TRP A 5 -1.01 -5.98 1.72
C TRP A 5 -1.29 -7.47 1.63
N LEU A 6 -2.11 -7.87 0.66
CA LEU A 6 -2.25 -9.27 0.29
C LEU A 6 -1.57 -9.54 -1.04
N VAL A 7 -0.47 -10.25 -1.04
CA VAL A 7 0.03 -10.92 -2.24
C VAL A 7 -0.83 -12.17 -2.43
N ALA A 8 -1.88 -12.08 -3.25
CA ALA A 8 -2.56 -13.26 -3.75
C ALA A 8 -1.60 -13.99 -4.70
N LEU A 9 -0.80 -14.90 -4.17
CA LEU A 9 -0.05 -15.86 -4.96
C LEU A 9 -1.07 -16.87 -5.50
N LEU A 10 -1.65 -16.59 -6.67
CA LEU A 10 -2.41 -17.57 -7.42
C LEU A 10 -1.47 -18.67 -7.89
N VAL A 11 -1.59 -19.81 -7.24
CA VAL A 11 -0.86 -21.03 -7.51
C VAL A 11 -1.04 -21.41 -8.99
N ARG A 12 0.05 -21.44 -9.71
CA ARG A 12 0.18 -21.99 -11.04
C ARG A 12 0.11 -23.52 -10.92
N HIS A 13 -1.10 -24.09 -10.83
CA HIS A 13 -1.40 -25.47 -11.24
C HIS A 13 -2.89 -25.79 -11.06
N MET A 14 -3.44 -26.31 -12.15
CA MET A 14 -4.60 -27.17 -12.33
C MET A 14 -5.90 -26.57 -12.84
N VAL A 15 -6.19 -27.00 -14.09
CA VAL A 15 -7.49 -27.45 -14.62
C VAL A 15 -8.67 -26.53 -14.35
N GLU A 16 -9.09 -25.81 -15.41
CA GLU A 16 -10.46 -25.36 -15.77
C GLU A 16 -11.47 -25.14 -14.62
N ARG A 17 -11.08 -24.42 -13.59
CA ARG A 17 -12.05 -23.62 -12.84
C ARG A 17 -12.00 -22.21 -13.39
N PRO A 18 -13.13 -21.57 -13.68
CA PRO A 18 -13.09 -20.19 -14.18
C PRO A 18 -12.31 -19.34 -13.17
N ILE A 19 -11.33 -18.59 -13.64
CA ILE A 19 -10.46 -17.68 -12.87
C ILE A 19 -11.28 -16.84 -11.88
N ILE A 20 -12.48 -16.44 -12.27
CA ILE A 20 -13.49 -15.73 -11.47
C ILE A 20 -13.79 -16.43 -10.14
N ALA A 21 -14.04 -17.74 -10.15
CA ALA A 21 -14.37 -18.47 -8.92
C ALA A 21 -13.17 -18.53 -7.96
N MET A 22 -11.93 -18.56 -8.50
CA MET A 22 -10.70 -18.58 -7.71
C MET A 22 -10.43 -17.21 -7.07
N ILE A 23 -10.60 -16.10 -7.80
CA ILE A 23 -10.41 -14.74 -7.27
C ILE A 23 -11.45 -14.45 -6.19
N LYS A 24 -12.71 -14.79 -6.44
CA LYS A 24 -13.78 -14.63 -5.46
C LYS A 24 -13.48 -15.38 -4.16
N GLN A 25 -13.08 -16.65 -4.27
CA GLN A 25 -12.76 -17.47 -3.10
C GLN A 25 -11.55 -16.89 -2.35
N ALA A 26 -10.48 -16.51 -3.06
CA ALA A 26 -9.31 -15.91 -2.45
C ALA A 26 -9.64 -14.60 -1.69
N LEU A 27 -10.49 -13.74 -2.26
CA LEU A 27 -10.95 -12.53 -1.59
C LEU A 27 -11.81 -12.85 -0.35
N GLN A 28 -12.66 -13.87 -0.42
CA GLN A 28 -13.45 -14.30 0.73
C GLN A 28 -12.56 -14.83 1.86
N ASP A 29 -11.59 -15.65 1.52
CA ASP A 29 -10.66 -16.25 2.49
C ASP A 29 -9.84 -15.18 3.21
N VAL A 30 -9.29 -14.21 2.48
CA VAL A 30 -8.51 -13.14 3.11
C VAL A 30 -9.38 -12.21 3.93
N ASN A 31 -10.59 -11.85 3.47
CA ASN A 31 -11.49 -11.03 4.25
C ASN A 31 -11.94 -11.75 5.55
N SER A 32 -12.12 -13.06 5.51
CA SER A 32 -12.40 -13.86 6.70
C SER A 32 -11.22 -13.83 7.69
N ARG A 33 -9.98 -13.93 7.20
CA ARG A 33 -8.78 -13.79 8.04
C ARG A 33 -8.70 -12.40 8.68
N ILE A 34 -8.96 -11.34 7.92
CA ILE A 34 -8.99 -9.96 8.44
C ILE A 34 -10.04 -9.84 9.55
N GLN A 35 -11.26 -10.31 9.31
CA GLN A 35 -12.34 -10.25 10.32
C GLN A 35 -11.98 -11.02 11.58
N GLN A 36 -11.42 -12.22 11.44
CA GLN A 36 -11.01 -13.02 12.58
C GLN A 36 -9.87 -12.35 13.36
N ALA A 37 -8.85 -11.83 12.67
CA ALA A 37 -7.74 -11.12 13.31
C ALA A 37 -8.23 -9.86 14.04
N CYS A 38 -9.14 -9.09 13.45
CA CYS A 38 -9.76 -7.93 14.08
C CYS A 38 -10.53 -8.33 15.34
N SER A 39 -11.34 -9.40 15.27
CA SER A 39 -12.08 -9.92 16.41
C SER A 39 -11.17 -10.33 17.55
N THR A 40 -10.10 -11.07 17.25
CA THR A 40 -9.11 -11.53 18.24
C THR A 40 -8.40 -10.38 18.93
N ASN A 41 -8.15 -9.29 18.21
CA ASN A 41 -7.41 -8.13 18.73
C ASN A 41 -8.32 -6.96 19.12
N HIS A 42 -9.64 -7.17 19.24
CA HIS A 42 -10.64 -6.17 19.61
C HIS A 42 -10.61 -4.91 18.74
N ARG A 43 -10.29 -5.06 17.45
CA ARG A 43 -10.27 -3.99 16.47
C ARG A 43 -11.54 -3.91 15.66
N ASN A 44 -11.89 -2.71 15.25
CA ASN A 44 -12.97 -2.50 14.28
C ASN A 44 -12.51 -2.92 12.87
N PRO A 45 -13.14 -3.92 12.22
CA PRO A 45 -12.77 -4.33 10.86
C PRO A 45 -12.88 -3.22 9.81
N GLN A 46 -13.67 -2.18 10.06
CA GLN A 46 -13.79 -1.03 9.15
C GLN A 46 -12.55 -0.12 9.13
N GLU A 47 -11.65 -0.28 10.09
CA GLU A 47 -10.37 0.43 10.16
C GLU A 47 -9.27 -0.30 9.40
N VAL A 48 -9.53 -1.52 8.94
CA VAL A 48 -8.59 -2.33 8.19
C VAL A 48 -9.03 -2.41 6.74
N THR A 49 -8.14 -2.02 5.84
CA THR A 49 -8.41 -2.01 4.40
C THR A 49 -7.51 -3.01 3.68
N LEU A 50 -8.11 -3.88 2.88
CA LEU A 50 -7.37 -4.77 2.00
C LEU A 50 -6.88 -4.00 0.77
N LEU A 51 -5.57 -3.99 0.53
CA LEU A 51 -4.96 -3.59 -0.72
C LEU A 51 -4.58 -4.85 -1.51
N ALA A 52 -5.29 -5.12 -2.60
CA ALA A 52 -5.00 -6.27 -3.45
C ALA A 52 -3.81 -5.98 -4.37
N VAL A 53 -2.72 -6.73 -4.21
CA VAL A 53 -1.53 -6.56 -5.07
C VAL A 53 -1.73 -7.33 -6.36
N SER A 54 -1.85 -6.60 -7.47
CA SER A 54 -2.15 -7.14 -8.80
C SER A 54 -0.95 -7.21 -9.75
N LYS A 55 0.26 -6.98 -9.24
CA LYS A 55 1.49 -7.17 -10.04
C LYS A 55 1.51 -8.56 -10.68
N THR A 56 1.97 -8.63 -11.93
CA THR A 56 2.05 -9.87 -12.75
C THR A 56 0.71 -10.48 -13.18
N PHE A 57 -0.42 -9.90 -12.78
CA PHE A 57 -1.75 -10.28 -13.26
C PHE A 57 -2.24 -9.32 -14.34
N GLY A 58 -3.02 -9.83 -15.31
CA GLY A 58 -3.62 -9.01 -16.35
C GLY A 58 -4.81 -8.16 -15.87
N PRO A 59 -5.28 -7.22 -16.71
CA PRO A 59 -6.43 -6.37 -16.37
C PRO A 59 -7.73 -7.16 -16.16
N GLU A 60 -7.85 -8.36 -16.72
CA GLU A 60 -8.99 -9.25 -16.53
C GLU A 60 -9.12 -9.68 -15.06
N ALA A 61 -8.01 -10.03 -14.41
CA ALA A 61 -8.02 -10.40 -13.00
C ALA A 61 -8.41 -9.23 -12.09
N VAL A 62 -7.97 -8.01 -12.43
CA VAL A 62 -8.38 -6.78 -11.73
C VAL A 62 -9.89 -6.54 -11.90
N ARG A 63 -10.41 -6.70 -13.12
CA ARG A 63 -11.85 -6.55 -13.42
C ARG A 63 -12.71 -7.55 -12.65
N GLU A 64 -12.24 -8.78 -12.54
CA GLU A 64 -12.93 -9.82 -11.77
C GLU A 64 -12.91 -9.54 -10.26
N ALA A 65 -11.78 -9.10 -9.73
CA ALA A 65 -11.69 -8.68 -8.33
C ALA A 65 -12.59 -7.47 -8.05
N LEU A 66 -12.65 -6.50 -8.98
CA LEU A 66 -13.56 -5.36 -8.91
C LEU A 66 -15.03 -5.79 -8.88
N ALA A 67 -15.41 -6.77 -9.71
CA ALA A 67 -16.77 -7.34 -9.69
C ALA A 67 -17.11 -8.07 -8.37
N CYS A 68 -16.09 -8.47 -7.60
CA CYS A 68 -16.23 -9.02 -6.25
C CYS A 68 -16.17 -7.95 -5.14
N GLY A 69 -16.11 -6.65 -5.50
CA GLY A 69 -16.10 -5.53 -4.57
C GLY A 69 -14.71 -5.04 -4.13
N GLN A 70 -13.63 -5.61 -4.69
CA GLN A 70 -12.28 -5.09 -4.43
C GLN A 70 -12.02 -3.86 -5.28
N THR A 71 -11.76 -2.71 -4.65
CA THR A 71 -11.60 -1.43 -5.34
C THR A 71 -10.19 -0.86 -5.27
N ARG A 72 -9.32 -1.35 -4.36
CA ARG A 72 -7.96 -0.85 -4.13
C ARG A 72 -6.94 -1.85 -4.60
N PHE A 73 -6.07 -1.41 -5.52
CA PHE A 73 -5.07 -2.27 -6.15
C PHE A 73 -3.67 -1.70 -6.04
N GLY A 74 -2.73 -2.57 -5.63
CA GLY A 74 -1.33 -2.23 -5.48
C GLY A 74 -0.47 -2.75 -6.64
N GLU A 75 0.37 -1.90 -7.21
CA GLU A 75 1.26 -2.20 -8.31
C GLU A 75 2.72 -1.88 -7.97
N ASN A 76 3.61 -2.78 -8.39
CA ASN A 76 5.05 -2.58 -8.16
C ASN A 76 5.74 -1.91 -9.36
N TYR A 77 5.23 -2.13 -10.58
CA TYR A 77 5.89 -1.75 -11.81
C TYR A 77 5.05 -0.72 -12.55
N VAL A 78 5.60 0.49 -12.72
CA VAL A 78 4.88 1.62 -13.30
C VAL A 78 4.32 1.30 -14.68
N GLN A 79 5.12 0.69 -15.57
CA GLN A 79 4.65 0.42 -16.95
C GLN A 79 3.50 -0.59 -16.96
N GLU A 80 3.63 -1.68 -16.21
CA GLU A 80 2.58 -2.69 -16.07
C GLU A 80 1.27 -2.08 -15.54
N ALA A 81 1.39 -1.19 -14.54
CA ALA A 81 0.24 -0.48 -14.00
C ALA A 81 -0.43 0.44 -15.02
N LEU A 82 0.35 1.21 -15.80
CA LEU A 82 -0.20 2.09 -16.83
C LEU A 82 -0.96 1.32 -17.92
N ASP A 83 -0.45 0.17 -18.32
CA ASP A 83 -1.12 -0.69 -19.30
C ASP A 83 -2.47 -1.21 -18.75
N LYS A 84 -2.54 -1.55 -17.44
CA LYS A 84 -3.79 -1.93 -16.76
C LYS A 84 -4.76 -0.76 -16.62
N ILE A 85 -4.26 0.42 -16.22
CA ILE A 85 -5.07 1.63 -16.07
C ILE A 85 -5.73 1.99 -17.41
N GLU A 86 -5.00 1.92 -18.52
CA GLU A 86 -5.56 2.15 -19.85
C GLU A 86 -6.57 1.09 -20.26
N ALA A 87 -6.27 -0.19 -20.02
CA ALA A 87 -7.19 -1.29 -20.33
C ALA A 87 -8.48 -1.26 -19.49
N LEU A 88 -8.46 -0.60 -18.34
CA LEU A 88 -9.58 -0.49 -17.38
C LEU A 88 -10.12 0.95 -17.28
N LYS A 89 -9.88 1.79 -18.29
CA LYS A 89 -10.32 3.20 -18.27
C LYS A 89 -11.82 3.40 -18.12
N ASP A 90 -12.61 2.44 -18.58
CA ASP A 90 -14.06 2.40 -18.40
C ASP A 90 -14.48 2.22 -16.93
N ALA A 91 -13.63 1.63 -16.11
CA ALA A 91 -13.82 1.41 -14.68
C ALA A 91 -12.95 2.34 -13.79
N ARG A 92 -12.23 3.33 -14.39
CA ARG A 92 -11.27 4.19 -13.67
C ARG A 92 -11.84 4.82 -12.40
N GLY A 93 -13.09 5.24 -12.42
CA GLY A 93 -13.77 5.86 -11.27
C GLY A 93 -14.12 4.91 -10.13
N GLN A 94 -13.98 3.60 -10.33
CA GLN A 94 -14.26 2.57 -9.32
C GLN A 94 -12.98 1.97 -8.73
N ILE A 95 -11.82 2.27 -9.31
CA ILE A 95 -10.53 1.69 -8.92
C ILE A 95 -9.64 2.78 -8.33
N GLU A 96 -9.09 2.51 -7.16
CA GLU A 96 -8.04 3.28 -6.52
C GLU A 96 -6.69 2.59 -6.75
N TRP A 97 -5.80 3.26 -7.49
CA TRP A 97 -4.50 2.72 -7.88
C TRP A 97 -3.39 3.17 -6.95
N HIS A 98 -2.70 2.22 -6.35
CA HIS A 98 -1.58 2.46 -5.45
C HIS A 98 -0.27 2.00 -6.08
N LEU A 99 0.69 2.91 -6.21
CA LEU A 99 2.07 2.52 -6.48
C LEU A 99 2.75 2.16 -5.16
N ILE A 100 3.26 0.95 -5.10
CA ILE A 100 3.88 0.38 -3.91
C ILE A 100 5.34 -0.07 -4.15
N GLY A 101 5.73 -0.18 -5.40
CA GLY A 101 7.11 -0.45 -5.78
C GLY A 101 7.97 0.81 -5.81
N PRO A 102 9.30 0.65 -5.92
CA PRO A 102 10.23 1.77 -5.93
C PRO A 102 10.00 2.71 -7.11
N LEU A 103 9.99 4.03 -6.84
CA LEU A 103 9.72 5.06 -7.84
C LEU A 103 11.01 5.70 -8.32
N GLN A 104 11.34 5.50 -9.60
CA GLN A 104 12.43 6.21 -10.27
C GLN A 104 12.03 7.65 -10.62
N SER A 105 12.97 8.58 -10.50
CA SER A 105 12.73 10.02 -10.75
C SER A 105 12.23 10.34 -12.17
N ASN A 106 12.60 9.53 -13.18
CA ASN A 106 12.14 9.72 -14.57
C ASN A 106 10.70 9.20 -14.81
N LYS A 107 10.10 8.51 -13.84
CA LYS A 107 8.73 7.99 -13.92
C LYS A 107 7.72 8.79 -13.07
N THR A 108 8.16 9.80 -12.32
CA THR A 108 7.30 10.55 -11.40
C THR A 108 6.14 11.26 -12.11
N ARG A 109 6.31 11.76 -13.32
CA ARG A 109 5.25 12.43 -14.09
C ARG A 109 4.09 11.51 -14.38
N VAL A 110 4.34 10.37 -15.01
CA VAL A 110 3.28 9.43 -15.37
C VAL A 110 2.60 8.84 -14.14
N VAL A 111 3.31 8.72 -13.03
CA VAL A 111 2.75 8.30 -11.74
C VAL A 111 1.86 9.41 -11.16
N ALA A 112 2.32 10.66 -11.13
CA ALA A 112 1.53 11.78 -10.65
C ALA A 112 0.24 11.99 -11.45
N GLU A 113 0.22 11.65 -12.74
CA GLU A 113 -0.93 11.80 -13.63
C GLU A 113 -1.97 10.66 -13.51
N ASN A 114 -1.56 9.46 -13.10
CA ASN A 114 -2.40 8.26 -13.23
C ASN A 114 -2.74 7.55 -11.93
N PHE A 115 -1.96 7.73 -10.87
CA PHE A 115 -2.18 7.04 -9.60
C PHE A 115 -2.94 7.91 -8.59
N ASP A 116 -3.60 7.24 -7.64
CA ASP A 116 -4.31 7.86 -6.53
C ASP A 116 -3.46 7.90 -5.26
N TRP A 117 -2.53 6.93 -5.14
CA TRP A 117 -1.60 6.81 -4.03
C TRP A 117 -0.18 6.44 -4.50
N VAL A 118 0.82 6.98 -3.79
CA VAL A 118 2.21 6.52 -3.87
C VAL A 118 2.68 6.21 -2.46
N GLN A 119 2.98 4.94 -2.19
CA GLN A 119 3.33 4.49 -0.85
C GLN A 119 4.85 4.33 -0.63
N SER A 120 5.63 4.58 -1.67
CA SER A 120 7.08 4.35 -1.70
C SER A 120 7.90 5.65 -1.76
N VAL A 121 7.41 6.72 -1.12
CA VAL A 121 8.17 7.98 -1.06
C VAL A 121 9.26 7.85 0.01
N ASP A 122 10.52 7.88 -0.41
CA ASP A 122 11.68 7.66 0.45
C ASP A 122 12.65 8.85 0.50
N ARG A 123 12.39 9.93 -0.27
CA ARG A 123 13.25 11.11 -0.35
C ARG A 123 12.51 12.33 -0.90
N LEU A 124 12.94 13.50 -0.47
CA LEU A 124 12.30 14.78 -0.85
C LEU A 124 12.27 15.00 -2.36
N LYS A 125 13.33 14.64 -3.10
CA LYS A 125 13.38 14.77 -4.56
C LYS A 125 12.20 14.08 -5.27
N ILE A 126 11.73 12.94 -4.78
CA ILE A 126 10.56 12.25 -5.34
C ILE A 126 9.29 13.03 -5.00
N ALA A 127 9.13 13.46 -3.75
CA ALA A 127 7.98 14.25 -3.32
C ALA A 127 7.85 15.56 -4.11
N ASP A 128 8.93 16.32 -4.26
CA ASP A 128 8.95 17.57 -5.04
C ASP A 128 8.49 17.33 -6.48
N ARG A 129 9.05 16.31 -7.15
CA ARG A 129 8.68 16.00 -8.53
C ARG A 129 7.22 15.55 -8.65
N LEU A 130 6.72 14.74 -7.74
CA LEU A 130 5.30 14.36 -7.72
C LEU A 130 4.41 15.60 -7.53
N ASN A 131 4.76 16.47 -6.61
CA ASN A 131 4.04 17.74 -6.37
C ASN A 131 4.03 18.65 -7.61
N GLU A 132 5.18 18.89 -8.21
CA GLU A 132 5.31 19.73 -9.41
C GLU A 132 4.52 19.17 -10.60
N GLN A 133 4.46 17.84 -10.72
CA GLN A 133 3.92 17.14 -11.88
C GLN A 133 2.46 16.70 -11.70
N ARG A 134 1.89 16.79 -10.49
CA ARG A 134 0.47 16.48 -10.25
C ARG A 134 -0.41 17.49 -10.99
N PRO A 135 -1.29 17.06 -11.90
CA PRO A 135 -2.18 17.97 -12.63
C PRO A 135 -3.12 18.74 -11.69
N ALA A 136 -3.34 20.02 -11.97
CA ALA A 136 -4.15 20.88 -11.10
C ALA A 136 -5.64 20.49 -11.04
N HIS A 137 -6.14 19.77 -12.03
CA HIS A 137 -7.52 19.27 -12.07
C HIS A 137 -7.74 17.98 -11.28
N LEU A 138 -6.65 17.31 -10.85
CA LEU A 138 -6.72 16.13 -10.00
C LEU A 138 -6.62 16.52 -8.52
N PRO A 139 -7.25 15.76 -7.61
CA PRO A 139 -7.07 15.96 -6.18
C PRO A 139 -5.60 15.76 -5.80
N PRO A 140 -5.15 16.31 -4.65
CA PRO A 140 -3.82 16.03 -4.14
C PRO A 140 -3.53 14.54 -4.11
N LEU A 141 -2.32 14.14 -4.53
CA LEU A 141 -1.89 12.76 -4.55
C LEU A 141 -1.65 12.28 -3.11
N ASN A 142 -2.30 11.20 -2.70
CA ASN A 142 -2.03 10.61 -1.40
C ASN A 142 -0.66 9.96 -1.39
N VAL A 143 0.15 10.24 -0.37
CA VAL A 143 1.50 9.67 -0.26
C VAL A 143 1.74 9.09 1.12
N LEU A 144 2.49 7.99 1.16
CA LEU A 144 3.08 7.43 2.37
C LEU A 144 4.60 7.51 2.26
N ILE A 145 5.24 7.72 3.40
CA ILE A 145 6.69 7.62 3.52
C ILE A 145 7.05 6.16 3.72
N GLN A 146 7.92 5.63 2.85
CA GLN A 146 8.45 4.29 3.02
C GLN A 146 9.62 4.31 4.00
N VAL A 147 9.50 3.54 5.07
CA VAL A 147 10.49 3.45 6.16
C VAL A 147 11.14 2.07 6.19
N ASN A 148 12.45 2.03 6.30
CA ASN A 148 13.22 0.82 6.56
C ASN A 148 13.28 0.57 8.07
N THR A 149 12.34 -0.23 8.59
CA THR A 149 12.27 -0.56 10.02
C THR A 149 13.20 -1.70 10.45
N SER A 150 13.79 -2.43 9.49
CA SER A 150 14.71 -3.53 9.77
C SER A 150 16.16 -3.10 9.95
N GLY A 151 16.53 -1.91 9.46
CA GLY A 151 17.93 -1.42 9.45
C GLY A 151 18.84 -2.15 8.46
N GLU A 152 18.31 -3.04 7.63
CA GLU A 152 19.09 -3.72 6.60
C GLU A 152 19.34 -2.80 5.40
N ALA A 153 20.60 -2.61 5.02
CA ALA A 153 20.99 -1.74 3.90
C ALA A 153 20.40 -2.20 2.53
N SER A 154 19.99 -3.45 2.41
CA SER A 154 19.36 -4.02 1.22
C SER A 154 17.88 -3.66 1.07
N LYS A 155 17.24 -3.15 2.11
CA LYS A 155 15.81 -2.82 2.11
C LYS A 155 15.57 -1.38 1.68
N SER A 156 14.49 -1.18 0.92
CA SER A 156 14.06 0.15 0.50
C SER A 156 13.42 0.92 1.65
N GLY A 157 13.42 2.23 1.53
CA GLY A 157 12.89 3.15 2.53
C GLY A 157 13.98 3.96 3.21
N LEU A 158 13.61 5.10 3.74
CA LEU A 158 14.51 5.94 4.54
C LEU A 158 14.64 5.40 5.98
N SER A 159 15.64 5.87 6.71
CA SER A 159 15.76 5.51 8.12
C SER A 159 14.67 6.17 8.98
N PRO A 160 14.28 5.58 10.13
CA PRO A 160 13.30 6.19 11.02
C PRO A 160 13.64 7.62 11.46
N GLU A 161 14.94 7.91 11.63
CA GLU A 161 15.45 9.21 12.07
C GLU A 161 15.20 10.31 11.04
N GLU A 162 15.17 9.96 9.75
CA GLU A 162 14.94 10.90 8.66
C GLU A 162 13.44 11.17 8.40
N ALA A 163 12.54 10.34 8.97
CA ALA A 163 11.11 10.37 8.66
C ALA A 163 10.45 11.70 9.02
N LEU A 164 10.79 12.30 10.16
CA LEU A 164 10.21 13.58 10.61
C LEU A 164 10.53 14.72 9.64
N ALA A 165 11.80 14.83 9.23
CA ALA A 165 12.22 15.89 8.32
C ALA A 165 11.53 15.77 6.95
N LEU A 166 11.42 14.55 6.41
CA LEU A 166 10.73 14.32 5.15
C LEU A 166 9.22 14.58 5.29
N ALA A 167 8.59 14.16 6.40
CA ALA A 167 7.17 14.39 6.64
C ALA A 167 6.84 15.89 6.70
N GLN A 168 7.62 16.67 7.43
CA GLN A 168 7.46 18.13 7.51
C GLN A 168 7.64 18.79 6.13
N ALA A 169 8.61 18.35 5.34
CA ALA A 169 8.82 18.87 4.00
C ALA A 169 7.61 18.54 3.08
N ILE A 170 7.07 17.32 3.15
CA ILE A 170 5.92 16.92 2.32
C ILE A 170 4.65 17.71 2.70
N THR A 171 4.42 18.02 3.96
CA THR A 171 3.24 18.80 4.38
C THR A 171 3.20 20.21 3.80
N ALA A 172 4.34 20.75 3.36
CA ALA A 172 4.44 22.03 2.67
C ALA A 172 4.12 21.95 1.15
N LEU A 173 3.91 20.74 0.62
CA LEU A 173 3.69 20.50 -0.81
C LEU A 173 2.18 20.41 -1.13
N PRO A 174 1.56 21.46 -1.72
CA PRO A 174 0.11 21.62 -1.76
C PRO A 174 -0.63 20.60 -2.66
N ARG A 175 0.09 19.93 -3.57
CA ARG A 175 -0.50 18.90 -4.44
C ARG A 175 -0.26 17.47 -3.96
N LEU A 176 0.33 17.33 -2.77
CA LEU A 176 0.45 16.05 -2.07
C LEU A 176 -0.38 16.09 -0.78
N LYS A 177 -0.86 14.93 -0.38
CA LYS A 177 -1.47 14.72 0.93
C LYS A 177 -0.70 13.61 1.64
N LEU A 178 0.11 13.99 2.62
CA LEU A 178 0.78 12.99 3.47
C LEU A 178 -0.29 12.29 4.33
N ARG A 179 -0.36 10.98 4.19
CA ARG A 179 -1.34 10.15 4.90
C ARG A 179 -0.69 9.33 6.02
N GLY A 180 0.59 8.98 5.91
CA GLY A 180 1.23 8.16 6.91
C GLY A 180 2.50 7.47 6.43
N LEU A 181 2.69 6.25 6.92
CA LEU A 181 3.91 5.47 6.74
C LEU A 181 3.63 4.13 6.05
N MET A 182 4.64 3.62 5.35
CA MET A 182 4.64 2.26 4.81
C MET A 182 5.94 1.56 5.18
N ALA A 183 5.87 0.28 5.54
CA ALA A 183 7.04 -0.56 5.68
C ALA A 183 6.80 -1.98 5.15
N LEU A 184 7.85 -2.55 4.59
CA LEU A 184 7.94 -3.95 4.19
C LEU A 184 9.09 -4.58 4.98
N PRO A 185 8.85 -5.04 6.22
CA PRO A 185 9.89 -5.65 7.03
C PRO A 185 10.43 -6.94 6.40
N ALA A 186 11.56 -7.42 6.89
CA ALA A 186 12.06 -8.73 6.52
C ALA A 186 11.04 -9.81 6.95
N PRO A 187 10.91 -10.89 6.15
CA PRO A 187 10.08 -12.03 6.58
C PRO A 187 10.62 -12.62 7.89
N GLU A 188 9.75 -12.75 8.88
CA GLU A 188 10.05 -13.36 10.17
C GLU A 188 9.23 -14.65 10.32
N ALA A 189 9.87 -15.71 10.84
CA ALA A 189 9.21 -17.00 11.04
C ALA A 189 8.38 -17.04 12.33
N ASP A 190 8.72 -16.22 13.30
CA ASP A 190 8.09 -16.16 14.61
C ASP A 190 7.10 -14.99 14.69
N GLU A 191 5.89 -15.27 15.18
CA GLU A 191 4.82 -14.27 15.31
C GLU A 191 5.21 -13.08 16.20
N ALA A 192 5.96 -13.32 17.26
CA ALA A 192 6.42 -12.25 18.14
C ALA A 192 7.40 -11.31 17.43
N ALA A 193 8.29 -11.86 16.59
CA ALA A 193 9.20 -11.07 15.77
C ALA A 193 8.45 -10.29 14.68
N GLN A 194 7.42 -10.90 14.05
CA GLN A 194 6.55 -10.20 13.10
C GLN A 194 5.84 -9.01 13.77
N LYS A 195 5.23 -9.22 14.94
CA LYS A 195 4.58 -8.15 15.72
C LYS A 195 5.56 -7.04 16.07
N LEU A 196 6.75 -7.39 16.55
CA LEU A 196 7.76 -6.39 16.89
C LEU A 196 8.18 -5.54 15.67
N ALA A 197 8.27 -6.16 14.48
CA ALA A 197 8.59 -5.43 13.27
C ALA A 197 7.50 -4.39 12.90
N HIS A 198 6.23 -4.75 13.02
CA HIS A 198 5.10 -3.84 12.79
C HIS A 198 4.97 -2.80 13.89
N HIS A 199 5.20 -3.18 15.15
CA HIS A 199 5.19 -2.25 16.30
C HIS A 199 6.18 -1.09 16.13
N ARG A 200 7.34 -1.34 15.55
CA ARG A 200 8.33 -0.27 15.25
C ARG A 200 7.77 0.80 14.32
N LEU A 201 6.97 0.40 13.32
CA LEU A 201 6.33 1.34 12.41
C LEU A 201 5.21 2.12 13.12
N LEU A 202 4.39 1.45 13.93
CA LEU A 202 3.36 2.09 14.76
C LEU A 202 3.98 3.12 15.71
N ALA A 203 5.03 2.75 16.44
CA ALA A 203 5.69 3.67 17.37
C ALA A 203 6.24 4.92 16.66
N LEU A 204 6.79 4.78 15.46
CA LEU A 204 7.21 5.93 14.66
C LEU A 204 6.01 6.77 14.20
N PHE A 205 4.93 6.15 13.76
CA PHE A 205 3.71 6.84 13.36
C PHE A 205 3.11 7.67 14.52
N ASP A 206 3.06 7.11 15.71
CA ASP A 206 2.60 7.80 16.91
C ASP A 206 3.53 8.96 17.28
N ALA A 207 4.83 8.76 17.20
CA ALA A 207 5.82 9.82 17.44
C ALA A 207 5.67 10.98 16.47
N LEU A 208 5.41 10.71 15.19
CA LEU A 208 5.16 11.73 14.18
C LEU A 208 3.83 12.45 14.42
N ASN A 209 2.78 11.74 14.82
CA ASN A 209 1.49 12.34 15.17
C ASN A 209 1.57 13.20 16.42
N ALA A 210 2.42 12.85 17.39
CA ALA A 210 2.70 13.70 18.54
C ALA A 210 3.36 15.04 18.16
N GLN A 211 3.95 15.14 16.96
CA GLN A 211 4.45 16.40 16.38
C GLN A 211 3.37 17.18 15.60
N GLY A 212 2.12 16.72 15.60
CA GLY A 212 1.00 17.41 14.97
C GLY A 212 0.84 17.15 13.47
N LEU A 213 1.43 16.08 12.91
CA LEU A 213 1.38 15.80 11.47
C LEU A 213 0.01 15.29 11.00
N GLY A 214 -0.85 14.75 11.91
CA GLY A 214 -2.21 14.31 11.57
C GLY A 214 -2.25 13.15 10.58
N LEU A 215 -1.31 12.22 10.70
CA LEU A 215 -1.26 11.01 9.88
C LEU A 215 -2.41 10.07 10.25
N ASP A 216 -2.97 9.39 9.26
CA ASP A 216 -4.16 8.54 9.43
C ASP A 216 -4.02 7.13 8.82
N THR A 217 -2.88 6.81 8.22
CA THR A 217 -2.72 5.56 7.47
C THR A 217 -1.37 4.88 7.78
N LEU A 218 -1.44 3.58 8.11
CA LEU A 218 -0.29 2.68 8.12
C LEU A 218 -0.47 1.63 7.02
N SER A 219 0.53 1.45 6.16
CA SER A 219 0.57 0.40 5.16
C SER A 219 1.63 -0.62 5.56
N MET A 220 1.18 -1.79 6.01
CA MET A 220 2.05 -2.84 6.51
C MET A 220 1.34 -4.20 6.47
N GLY A 221 2.12 -5.26 6.56
CA GLY A 221 1.62 -6.63 6.49
C GLY A 221 1.53 -7.16 5.06
N MET A 222 1.80 -8.42 4.94
CA MET A 222 1.67 -9.25 3.73
C MET A 222 0.88 -10.50 4.06
N SER A 223 0.68 -11.41 3.10
CA SER A 223 -0.09 -12.64 3.32
C SER A 223 0.41 -13.50 4.48
N ALA A 224 1.72 -13.45 4.77
CA ALA A 224 2.34 -14.30 5.79
C ALA A 224 2.28 -13.73 7.22
N ASP A 225 2.10 -12.41 7.36
CA ASP A 225 2.14 -11.69 8.63
C ASP A 225 0.94 -10.75 8.84
N LEU A 226 -0.15 -11.00 8.09
CA LEU A 226 -1.38 -10.22 8.09
C LEU A 226 -1.97 -10.08 9.50
N GLU A 227 -2.05 -11.19 10.24
CA GLU A 227 -2.60 -11.21 11.59
C GLU A 227 -1.73 -10.41 12.56
N ALA A 228 -0.42 -10.51 12.44
CA ALA A 228 0.52 -9.74 13.24
C ALA A 228 0.43 -8.24 12.96
N ALA A 229 0.29 -7.86 11.68
CA ALA A 229 0.08 -6.47 11.30
C ALA A 229 -1.22 -5.89 11.86
N ILE A 230 -2.33 -6.65 11.82
CA ILE A 230 -3.61 -6.22 12.40
C ILE A 230 -3.51 -6.10 13.93
N ALA A 231 -2.74 -6.97 14.59
CA ALA A 231 -2.58 -6.92 16.04
C ALA A 231 -1.87 -5.66 16.53
N GLU A 232 -0.94 -5.14 15.73
CA GLU A 232 -0.10 -4.00 16.12
C GLU A 232 -0.64 -2.64 15.68
N GLY A 233 -1.58 -2.57 14.83
CA GLY A 233 -2.13 -1.30 14.41
C GLY A 233 -2.75 -1.38 13.05
#